data_5766318296aae76fbf31719abfec520a
#
_entry.id   5766318296aae76fbf31719abfec520a
#
_cell.length_a   1.000
_cell.length_b   1.000
_cell.length_c   1.000
_cell.angle_alpha   90.00
_cell.angle_beta   90.00
_cell.angle_gamma   90.00
#
_symmetry.space_group_name_H-M   'P 1'
#
loop_
_entity.id
_entity.type
_entity.pdbx_description
1 polymer ?
#
loop_
_entity_poly.entity_id
_entity_poly.type
_entity_poly.pdbx_seq_one_letter_code
_entity_poly.pdbx_strand_id
1 'polypeptide(L)'
;MKAETRFIRQIQKMASDVEFQSKHVRDGEKDFKRTRKLTFSDVIMYTIGNTRSPLELEAQRFSKYLTADEISGAALCKARQKIKYTAFEELFEQTAASAPKDKRFHGYHLYAVDGMKGELPKTPELSAKYCETEKCKTPVFHAVSTFDILNEMFIRSKFHFGIADERELAGKMIDAVAQDVYYKDEPQIWIFDRGFPSLSLIQKLLEHRLYFVMRVSSSFLKEVNAFRKSKYVDRVIHIEYSEHRATQNHVHSDGISQFDLRCVRVKLPSGEDEILVTNLDRKDFPKRDIKEIYRLRWGIETGFNYLKNAVFVEEFVSKTENGLAQDYFVSLLVYNFATCICGSMYPNIPKKENTSTRSIEELPVSYTHLTLPT
;
A
#
# COMPACT_ATOMS: atom_id res chain seq x y z
N MET A 1 -4.33 -14.26 22.51
CA MET A 1 -4.17 -14.94 21.22
C MET A 1 -3.07 -14.21 20.47
N LYS A 2 -2.08 -14.90 19.97
CA LYS A 2 -0.95 -14.30 19.24
C LYS A 2 -1.42 -13.61 17.97
N ALA A 3 -0.73 -12.56 17.52
CA ALA A 3 -1.14 -11.74 16.35
C ALA A 3 -1.25 -12.57 15.07
N GLU A 4 -0.30 -13.48 14.82
CA GLU A 4 -0.28 -14.38 13.68
C GLU A 4 -1.51 -15.32 13.64
N THR A 5 -1.91 -15.87 14.77
CA THR A 5 -3.09 -16.73 14.87
C THR A 5 -4.37 -15.94 14.56
N ARG A 6 -4.43 -14.67 15.00
CA ARG A 6 -5.56 -13.78 14.73
C ARG A 6 -5.65 -13.47 13.23
N PHE A 7 -4.52 -13.19 12.59
CA PHE A 7 -4.42 -12.89 11.17
C PHE A 7 -4.93 -14.06 10.31
N ILE A 8 -4.41 -15.28 10.54
CA ILE A 8 -4.83 -16.49 9.81
C ILE A 8 -6.32 -16.78 10.03
N ARG A 9 -6.81 -16.71 11.26
CA ARG A 9 -8.23 -16.96 11.56
C ARG A 9 -9.13 -15.96 10.85
N GLN A 10 -8.71 -14.71 10.72
CA GLN A 10 -9.49 -13.71 9.99
C GLN A 10 -9.58 -14.06 8.50
N ILE A 11 -8.48 -14.44 7.87
CA ILE A 11 -8.49 -14.90 6.47
C ILE A 11 -9.41 -16.11 6.30
N GLN A 12 -9.29 -17.12 7.16
CA GLN A 12 -10.13 -18.31 7.12
C GLN A 12 -11.63 -17.98 7.32
N LYS A 13 -11.93 -17.09 8.26
CA LYS A 13 -13.30 -16.62 8.49
C LYS A 13 -13.87 -15.95 7.26
N MET A 14 -13.15 -15.01 6.65
CA MET A 14 -13.59 -14.31 5.44
C MET A 14 -13.72 -15.26 4.25
N ALA A 15 -12.74 -16.14 4.03
CA ALA A 15 -12.74 -17.10 2.93
C ALA A 15 -13.88 -18.14 3.05
N SER A 16 -14.41 -18.37 4.25
CA SER A 16 -15.54 -19.27 4.51
C SER A 16 -16.90 -18.55 4.53
N ASP A 17 -16.90 -17.22 4.44
CA ASP A 17 -18.10 -16.41 4.45
C ASP A 17 -18.82 -16.44 3.10
N VAL A 18 -20.13 -16.73 3.11
CA VAL A 18 -20.95 -16.89 1.90
C VAL A 18 -21.13 -15.57 1.16
N GLU A 19 -21.27 -14.45 1.88
CA GLU A 19 -21.42 -13.12 1.30
C GLU A 19 -20.12 -12.69 0.62
N PHE A 20 -18.97 -12.86 1.30
CA PHE A 20 -17.65 -12.64 0.73
C PHE A 20 -17.42 -13.48 -0.53
N GLN A 21 -17.74 -14.77 -0.50
CA GLN A 21 -17.66 -15.64 -1.68
C GLN A 21 -18.51 -15.10 -2.82
N SER A 22 -19.79 -14.79 -2.58
CA SER A 22 -20.73 -14.33 -3.61
C SER A 22 -20.29 -13.03 -4.28
N LYS A 23 -19.69 -12.12 -3.53
CA LYS A 23 -19.10 -10.85 -4.00
C LYS A 23 -17.92 -11.06 -4.92
N HIS A 24 -17.10 -12.05 -4.64
CA HIS A 24 -15.79 -12.22 -5.24
C HIS A 24 -15.66 -13.37 -6.25
N VAL A 25 -16.69 -14.15 -6.49
CA VAL A 25 -16.73 -15.08 -7.62
C VAL A 25 -16.99 -14.35 -8.94
N ARG A 26 -16.44 -14.84 -10.06
CA ARG A 26 -16.62 -14.21 -11.38
C ARG A 26 -18.00 -14.48 -11.94
N ASP A 27 -18.47 -15.72 -11.85
CA ASP A 27 -19.81 -16.12 -12.27
C ASP A 27 -20.56 -16.67 -11.03
N GLY A 28 -21.43 -15.81 -10.47
CA GLY A 28 -22.17 -16.13 -9.25
C GLY A 28 -23.16 -17.30 -9.40
N GLU A 29 -23.52 -17.70 -10.63
CA GLU A 29 -24.43 -18.82 -10.87
C GLU A 29 -23.70 -20.15 -11.04
N LYS A 30 -22.44 -20.14 -11.54
CA LYS A 30 -21.72 -21.35 -11.92
C LYS A 30 -20.53 -21.67 -11.02
N ASP A 31 -19.81 -20.61 -10.54
CA ASP A 31 -18.56 -20.80 -9.84
C ASP A 31 -18.77 -21.20 -8.39
N PHE A 32 -18.08 -22.24 -7.98
CA PHE A 32 -18.11 -22.81 -6.62
C PHE A 32 -19.52 -23.22 -6.09
N LYS A 33 -20.50 -23.41 -6.99
CA LYS A 33 -21.87 -23.88 -6.61
C LYS A 33 -21.96 -25.39 -6.40
N ARG A 34 -21.12 -26.17 -7.10
CA ARG A 34 -21.14 -27.64 -6.98
C ARG A 34 -20.07 -28.07 -5.99
N THR A 35 -20.36 -29.07 -5.18
CA THR A 35 -19.38 -29.75 -4.34
C THR A 35 -18.31 -30.40 -5.24
N ARG A 36 -17.12 -29.82 -5.24
CA ARG A 36 -15.95 -30.29 -6.00
C ARG A 36 -14.78 -30.44 -5.04
N LYS A 37 -13.66 -31.03 -5.53
CA LYS A 37 -12.41 -31.20 -4.76
C LYS A 37 -11.83 -29.87 -4.23
N LEU A 38 -12.12 -28.74 -4.87
CA LEU A 38 -11.65 -27.41 -4.49
C LEU A 38 -12.81 -26.50 -4.14
N THR A 39 -12.87 -26.04 -2.91
CA THR A 39 -13.78 -24.98 -2.46
C THR A 39 -13.22 -23.60 -2.76
N PHE A 40 -14.01 -22.56 -2.61
CA PHE A 40 -13.56 -21.17 -2.69
C PHE A 40 -12.44 -20.88 -1.66
N SER A 41 -12.64 -21.31 -0.42
CA SER A 41 -11.66 -21.16 0.67
C SER A 41 -10.34 -21.86 0.36
N ASP A 42 -10.39 -23.09 -0.18
CA ASP A 42 -9.18 -23.82 -0.56
C ASP A 42 -8.36 -23.07 -1.60
N VAL A 43 -9.01 -22.47 -2.60
CA VAL A 43 -8.33 -21.69 -3.64
C VAL A 43 -7.74 -20.39 -3.09
N ILE A 44 -8.42 -19.72 -2.17
CA ILE A 44 -7.87 -18.55 -1.44
C ILE A 44 -6.61 -18.96 -0.69
N MET A 45 -6.68 -20.02 0.12
CA MET A 45 -5.55 -20.51 0.93
C MET A 45 -4.38 -20.97 0.05
N TYR A 46 -4.67 -21.68 -1.04
CA TYR A 46 -3.66 -22.05 -2.04
C TYR A 46 -2.95 -20.83 -2.61
N THR A 47 -3.71 -19.80 -3.01
CA THR A 47 -3.12 -18.62 -3.65
C THR A 47 -2.22 -17.84 -2.68
N ILE A 48 -2.61 -17.74 -1.41
CA ILE A 48 -1.81 -17.09 -0.35
C ILE A 48 -0.55 -17.91 -0.02
N GLY A 49 -0.67 -19.25 0.05
CA GLY A 49 0.42 -20.16 0.40
C GLY A 49 1.33 -20.54 -0.77
N ASN A 50 1.11 -19.99 -1.98
CA ASN A 50 1.90 -20.30 -3.16
C ASN A 50 3.35 -19.82 -3.00
N THR A 51 4.31 -20.75 -3.12
CA THR A 51 5.75 -20.48 -2.94
C THR A 51 6.45 -20.13 -4.25
N ARG A 52 5.71 -19.94 -5.35
CA ARG A 52 6.22 -19.68 -6.71
C ARG A 52 7.08 -20.81 -7.30
N SER A 53 6.94 -22.00 -6.74
CA SER A 53 7.51 -23.22 -7.31
C SER A 53 6.79 -23.60 -8.61
N PRO A 54 7.33 -24.52 -9.42
CA PRO A 54 6.63 -25.05 -10.57
C PRO A 54 5.22 -25.53 -10.23
N LEU A 55 4.25 -25.22 -11.09
CA LEU A 55 2.81 -25.38 -10.84
C LEU A 55 2.42 -26.80 -10.37
N GLU A 56 2.99 -27.84 -10.99
CA GLU A 56 2.68 -29.23 -10.61
C GLU A 56 3.24 -29.58 -9.21
N LEU A 57 4.38 -29.01 -8.83
CA LEU A 57 4.93 -29.19 -7.49
C LEU A 57 4.05 -28.49 -6.44
N GLU A 58 3.57 -27.28 -6.73
CA GLU A 58 2.59 -26.58 -5.88
C GLU A 58 1.29 -27.38 -5.76
N ALA A 59 0.81 -27.95 -6.86
CA ALA A 59 -0.39 -28.77 -6.86
C ALA A 59 -0.24 -30.02 -5.97
N GLN A 60 0.90 -30.72 -6.07
CA GLN A 60 1.20 -31.88 -5.22
C GLN A 60 1.28 -31.52 -3.74
N ARG A 61 1.95 -30.41 -3.39
CA ARG A 61 2.03 -29.92 -2.00
C ARG A 61 0.64 -29.61 -1.46
N PHE A 62 -0.17 -28.91 -2.25
CA PHE A 62 -1.51 -28.52 -1.84
C PHE A 62 -2.46 -29.72 -1.72
N SER A 63 -2.36 -30.71 -2.62
CA SER A 63 -3.11 -31.98 -2.52
C SER A 63 -2.80 -32.72 -1.21
N LYS A 64 -1.55 -32.78 -0.81
CA LYS A 64 -1.14 -33.37 0.49
C LYS A 64 -1.72 -32.61 1.68
N TYR A 65 -1.74 -31.29 1.60
CA TYR A 65 -2.33 -30.44 2.64
C TYR A 65 -3.84 -30.69 2.81
N LEU A 66 -4.57 -30.85 1.70
CA LEU A 66 -6.02 -31.14 1.74
C LEU A 66 -6.36 -32.59 2.10
N THR A 67 -5.35 -33.48 2.24
CA THR A 67 -5.58 -34.92 2.37
C THR A 67 -6.52 -35.49 1.28
N ALA A 68 -6.49 -34.87 0.11
CA ALA A 68 -7.36 -35.15 -1.02
C ALA A 68 -6.64 -35.96 -2.08
N ASP A 69 -7.41 -36.56 -3.00
CA ASP A 69 -6.87 -37.10 -4.25
C ASP A 69 -6.05 -36.03 -5.00
N GLU A 70 -5.17 -36.46 -5.87
CA GLU A 70 -4.32 -35.58 -6.66
C GLU A 70 -5.12 -34.51 -7.39
N ILE A 71 -4.70 -33.24 -7.19
CA ILE A 71 -5.23 -32.06 -7.87
C ILE A 71 -4.15 -31.64 -8.87
N SER A 72 -4.51 -31.52 -10.15
CA SER A 72 -3.57 -31.04 -11.17
C SER A 72 -3.37 -29.53 -11.09
N GLY A 73 -2.19 -29.05 -11.48
CA GLY A 73 -1.90 -27.63 -11.59
C GLY A 73 -2.89 -26.89 -12.50
N ALA A 74 -3.32 -27.54 -13.60
CA ALA A 74 -4.33 -26.98 -14.49
C ALA A 74 -5.69 -26.75 -13.79
N ALA A 75 -6.09 -27.66 -12.89
CA ALA A 75 -7.33 -27.50 -12.10
C ALA A 75 -7.22 -26.32 -11.12
N LEU A 76 -6.08 -26.17 -10.45
CA LEU A 76 -5.82 -25.02 -9.56
C LEU A 76 -5.84 -23.70 -10.33
N CYS A 77 -5.17 -23.60 -11.48
CA CYS A 77 -5.19 -22.42 -12.33
C CYS A 77 -6.62 -22.05 -12.76
N LYS A 78 -7.41 -23.03 -13.24
CA LYS A 78 -8.81 -22.79 -13.62
C LYS A 78 -9.68 -22.37 -12.43
N ALA A 79 -9.48 -22.95 -11.25
CA ALA A 79 -10.21 -22.58 -10.04
C ALA A 79 -9.84 -21.16 -9.59
N ARG A 80 -8.55 -20.81 -9.61
CA ARG A 80 -8.07 -19.49 -9.26
C ARG A 80 -8.64 -18.38 -10.17
N GLN A 81 -8.75 -18.62 -11.47
CA GLN A 81 -9.35 -17.69 -12.42
C GLN A 81 -10.82 -17.34 -12.15
N LYS A 82 -11.53 -18.17 -11.39
CA LYS A 82 -12.93 -17.95 -10.99
C LYS A 82 -13.09 -16.93 -9.85
N ILE A 83 -12.01 -16.59 -9.17
CA ILE A 83 -11.98 -15.63 -8.08
C ILE A 83 -11.53 -14.29 -8.64
N LYS A 84 -12.25 -13.20 -8.34
CA LYS A 84 -11.84 -11.83 -8.67
C LYS A 84 -10.64 -11.44 -7.78
N TYR A 85 -9.71 -10.65 -8.33
CA TYR A 85 -8.58 -10.14 -7.54
C TYR A 85 -9.02 -9.31 -6.34
N THR A 86 -10.21 -8.69 -6.40
CA THR A 86 -10.80 -7.90 -5.31
C THR A 86 -11.02 -8.71 -4.02
N ALA A 87 -11.04 -10.05 -4.10
CA ALA A 87 -11.03 -10.89 -2.90
C ALA A 87 -9.72 -10.71 -2.11
N PHE A 88 -8.60 -10.71 -2.80
CA PHE A 88 -7.28 -10.54 -2.17
C PHE A 88 -7.00 -9.10 -1.77
N GLU A 89 -7.52 -8.11 -2.52
CA GLU A 89 -7.53 -6.70 -2.12
C GLU A 89 -8.27 -6.54 -0.79
N GLU A 90 -9.49 -7.04 -0.68
CA GLU A 90 -10.29 -6.93 0.54
C GLU A 90 -9.69 -7.72 1.71
N LEU A 91 -9.17 -8.93 1.47
CA LEU A 91 -8.43 -9.69 2.49
C LEU A 91 -7.24 -8.92 3.03
N PHE A 92 -6.44 -8.33 2.16
CA PHE A 92 -5.31 -7.48 2.54
C PHE A 92 -5.78 -6.29 3.38
N GLU A 93 -6.77 -5.54 2.91
CA GLU A 93 -7.27 -4.35 3.59
C GLU A 93 -7.88 -4.66 4.97
N GLN A 94 -8.70 -5.69 5.06
CA GLN A 94 -9.35 -6.07 6.32
C GLN A 94 -8.36 -6.65 7.34
N THR A 95 -7.37 -7.43 6.90
CA THR A 95 -6.33 -7.94 7.80
C THR A 95 -5.41 -6.82 8.29
N ALA A 96 -5.06 -5.86 7.43
CA ALA A 96 -4.31 -4.67 7.81
C ALA A 96 -5.08 -3.80 8.81
N ALA A 97 -6.40 -3.63 8.59
CA ALA A 97 -7.26 -2.85 9.47
C ALA A 97 -7.34 -3.42 10.90
N SER A 98 -7.42 -4.75 11.02
CA SER A 98 -7.53 -5.44 12.31
C SER A 98 -6.20 -5.74 12.99
N ALA A 99 -5.07 -5.49 12.33
CA ALA A 99 -3.75 -5.70 12.91
C ALA A 99 -3.48 -4.71 14.07
N PRO A 100 -2.69 -5.10 15.09
CA PRO A 100 -2.26 -4.19 16.13
C PRO A 100 -1.46 -3.02 15.55
N LYS A 101 -1.82 -1.79 15.92
CA LYS A 101 -1.18 -0.55 15.46
C LYS A 101 -0.93 0.36 16.68
N ASP A 102 -0.09 -0.11 17.60
CA ASP A 102 0.09 0.54 18.90
C ASP A 102 1.15 1.65 18.87
N LYS A 103 2.03 1.66 17.85
CA LYS A 103 3.10 2.65 17.73
C LYS A 103 2.57 3.93 17.10
N ARG A 104 2.76 5.05 17.79
CA ARG A 104 2.27 6.38 17.38
C ARG A 104 3.33 7.45 17.61
N PHE A 105 3.29 8.51 16.84
CA PHE A 105 4.10 9.71 17.01
C PHE A 105 3.22 10.81 17.61
N HIS A 106 3.46 11.19 18.86
CA HIS A 106 2.61 12.12 19.61
C HIS A 106 1.11 11.78 19.56
N GLY A 107 0.77 10.49 19.56
CA GLY A 107 -0.62 10.02 19.47
C GLY A 107 -1.14 9.83 18.04
N TYR A 108 -0.38 10.17 17.01
CA TYR A 108 -0.77 10.07 15.60
C TYR A 108 -0.16 8.86 14.90
N HIS A 109 -0.91 8.24 14.02
CA HIS A 109 -0.36 7.35 13.00
C HIS A 109 0.39 8.16 11.94
N LEU A 110 1.49 7.64 11.44
CA LEU A 110 2.25 8.25 10.34
C LEU A 110 2.07 7.42 9.07
N TYR A 111 1.35 7.95 8.10
CA TYR A 111 1.04 7.29 6.84
C TYR A 111 1.85 7.89 5.70
N ALA A 112 2.87 7.16 5.24
CA ALA A 112 3.59 7.53 4.01
C ALA A 112 2.81 7.03 2.79
N VAL A 113 2.78 7.86 1.74
CA VAL A 113 2.23 7.50 0.43
C VAL A 113 3.34 7.57 -0.59
N ASP A 114 3.51 6.50 -1.35
CA ASP A 114 4.50 6.46 -2.41
C ASP A 114 4.09 5.49 -3.52
N GLY A 115 4.70 5.67 -4.70
CA GLY A 115 4.46 4.87 -5.89
C GLY A 115 5.52 3.79 -6.10
N MET A 116 5.09 2.66 -6.63
CA MET A 116 5.96 1.60 -7.12
C MET A 116 5.63 1.29 -8.57
N LYS A 117 6.66 1.12 -9.39
CA LYS A 117 6.57 0.63 -10.76
C LYS A 117 7.28 -0.71 -10.86
N GLY A 118 6.70 -1.62 -11.64
CA GLY A 118 7.33 -2.89 -11.93
C GLY A 118 6.98 -3.40 -13.33
N GLU A 119 7.71 -4.39 -13.79
CA GLU A 119 7.47 -5.00 -15.08
C GLU A 119 6.39 -6.10 -14.98
N LEU A 120 5.58 -6.21 -16.01
CA LEU A 120 4.62 -7.31 -16.20
C LEU A 120 5.21 -8.38 -17.13
N PRO A 121 4.73 -9.62 -17.06
CA PRO A 121 5.14 -10.67 -18.01
C PRO A 121 4.91 -10.26 -19.46
N LYS A 122 5.89 -10.50 -20.32
CA LYS A 122 5.82 -10.21 -21.76
C LYS A 122 4.95 -11.23 -22.48
N THR A 123 3.63 -11.14 -22.34
CA THR A 123 2.70 -11.90 -23.16
C THR A 123 2.21 -11.07 -24.34
N PRO A 124 1.81 -11.67 -25.47
CA PRO A 124 1.25 -10.93 -26.60
C PRO A 124 0.07 -10.04 -26.19
N GLU A 125 -0.83 -10.54 -25.33
CA GLU A 125 -2.01 -9.84 -24.86
C GLU A 125 -1.66 -8.61 -24.00
N LEU A 126 -0.76 -8.77 -23.01
CA LEU A 126 -0.35 -7.67 -22.15
C LEU A 126 0.47 -6.63 -22.89
N SER A 127 1.35 -7.08 -23.81
CA SER A 127 2.14 -6.19 -24.65
C SER A 127 1.26 -5.38 -25.60
N ALA A 128 0.28 -6.01 -26.25
CA ALA A 128 -0.66 -5.30 -27.13
C ALA A 128 -1.51 -4.27 -26.38
N LYS A 129 -1.83 -4.51 -25.11
CA LYS A 129 -2.72 -3.65 -24.33
C LYS A 129 -1.98 -2.53 -23.60
N TYR A 130 -0.74 -2.77 -23.14
CA TYR A 130 -0.02 -1.86 -22.24
C TYR A 130 1.32 -1.34 -22.79
N CYS A 131 1.69 -1.71 -24.02
CA CYS A 131 2.78 -1.10 -24.77
C CYS A 131 2.21 -0.29 -25.94
N GLU A 132 1.79 0.92 -25.65
CA GLU A 132 1.11 1.79 -26.65
C GLU A 132 2.04 2.36 -27.72
N THR A 133 3.35 2.27 -27.53
CA THR A 133 4.34 2.84 -28.45
C THR A 133 5.41 1.82 -28.79
N GLU A 134 6.00 1.94 -30.01
CA GLU A 134 7.16 1.11 -30.43
C GLU A 134 8.37 1.20 -29.49
N LYS A 135 8.46 2.25 -28.67
CA LYS A 135 9.51 2.43 -27.66
C LYS A 135 9.24 1.64 -26.38
N CYS A 136 7.99 1.22 -26.15
CA CYS A 136 7.64 0.40 -24.99
C CYS A 136 8.09 -1.05 -25.23
N LYS A 137 9.13 -1.46 -24.55
CA LYS A 137 9.70 -2.82 -24.69
C LYS A 137 9.09 -3.86 -23.74
N THR A 138 8.44 -3.40 -22.68
CA THR A 138 7.89 -4.24 -21.61
C THR A 138 6.65 -3.59 -21.03
N PRO A 139 5.51 -4.31 -20.93
CA PRO A 139 4.36 -3.82 -20.22
C PRO A 139 4.71 -3.62 -18.74
N VAL A 140 4.16 -2.58 -18.13
CA VAL A 140 4.44 -2.22 -16.74
C VAL A 140 3.15 -2.13 -15.93
N PHE A 141 3.30 -2.17 -14.61
CA PHE A 141 2.25 -1.75 -13.69
C PHE A 141 2.72 -0.57 -12.84
N HIS A 142 1.78 0.21 -12.39
CA HIS A 142 1.95 1.20 -11.33
C HIS A 142 1.12 0.79 -10.12
N ALA A 143 1.69 0.94 -8.95
CA ALA A 143 0.94 0.80 -7.70
C ALA A 143 1.26 1.98 -6.80
N VAL A 144 0.26 2.53 -6.14
CA VAL A 144 0.43 3.54 -5.10
C VAL A 144 -0.08 2.95 -3.80
N SER A 145 0.74 3.02 -2.76
CA SER A 145 0.43 2.40 -1.47
C SER A 145 0.52 3.41 -0.33
N THR A 146 -0.30 3.18 0.69
CA THR A 146 -0.23 3.85 1.98
C THR A 146 0.39 2.90 2.99
N PHE A 147 1.40 3.37 3.69
CA PHE A 147 2.21 2.59 4.62
C PHE A 147 2.23 3.23 6.01
N ASP A 148 1.81 2.50 7.02
CA ASP A 148 1.96 2.90 8.42
C ASP A 148 3.43 2.71 8.83
N ILE A 149 4.16 3.82 8.89
CA ILE A 149 5.61 3.83 9.04
C ILE A 149 6.05 3.22 10.36
N LEU A 150 5.35 3.54 11.45
CA LEU A 150 5.75 3.12 12.79
C LEU A 150 5.41 1.66 13.07
N ASN A 151 4.33 1.17 12.46
CA ASN A 151 3.89 -0.21 12.57
C ASN A 151 4.41 -1.08 11.41
N GLU A 152 5.11 -0.48 10.45
CA GLU A 152 5.78 -1.17 9.32
C GLU A 152 4.80 -2.03 8.49
N MET A 153 3.60 -1.49 8.20
CA MET A 153 2.52 -2.21 7.51
C MET A 153 1.94 -1.42 6.34
N PHE A 154 1.69 -2.09 5.23
CA PHE A 154 0.86 -1.55 4.16
C PHE A 154 -0.61 -1.58 4.61
N ILE A 155 -1.32 -0.44 4.51
CA ILE A 155 -2.72 -0.34 4.95
C ILE A 155 -3.71 -0.23 3.79
N ARG A 156 -3.27 0.34 2.68
CA ARG A 156 -4.04 0.46 1.43
C ARG A 156 -3.09 0.42 0.24
N SER A 157 -3.60 -0.07 -0.89
CA SER A 157 -2.89 0.01 -2.15
C SER A 157 -3.85 0.05 -3.33
N LYS A 158 -3.47 0.75 -4.39
CA LYS A 158 -4.13 0.72 -5.69
C LYS A 158 -3.15 0.23 -6.74
N PHE A 159 -3.54 -0.84 -7.41
CA PHE A 159 -2.79 -1.47 -8.49
C PHE A 159 -3.40 -1.06 -9.83
N HIS A 160 -2.56 -0.62 -10.76
CA HIS A 160 -2.99 -0.19 -12.09
C HIS A 160 -2.09 -0.81 -13.15
N PHE A 161 -2.69 -1.37 -14.20
CA PHE A 161 -1.98 -1.85 -15.37
C PHE A 161 -1.60 -0.68 -16.27
N GLY A 162 -0.35 -0.63 -16.73
CA GLY A 162 0.17 0.49 -17.50
C GLY A 162 0.54 1.69 -16.64
N ILE A 163 0.62 2.86 -17.26
CA ILE A 163 0.97 4.13 -16.61
C ILE A 163 -0.27 4.73 -15.93
N ALA A 164 -0.13 5.20 -14.71
CA ALA A 164 -1.20 5.85 -13.95
C ALA A 164 -0.73 7.19 -13.35
N ASP A 165 -1.67 8.09 -13.10
CA ASP A 165 -1.43 9.29 -12.30
C ASP A 165 -1.41 8.91 -10.81
N GLU A 166 -0.22 8.95 -10.20
CA GLU A 166 -0.01 8.61 -8.79
C GLU A 166 -0.80 9.52 -7.85
N ARG A 167 -1.04 10.80 -8.22
CA ARG A 167 -1.83 11.75 -7.41
C ARG A 167 -3.31 11.38 -7.38
N GLU A 168 -3.85 10.97 -8.52
CA GLU A 168 -5.23 10.49 -8.60
C GLU A 168 -5.43 9.23 -7.76
N LEU A 169 -4.50 8.26 -7.86
CA LEU A 169 -4.54 7.05 -7.04
C LEU A 169 -4.41 7.36 -5.54
N ALA A 170 -3.51 8.27 -5.16
CA ALA A 170 -3.37 8.73 -3.78
C ALA A 170 -4.65 9.39 -3.27
N GLY A 171 -5.29 10.22 -4.08
CA GLY A 171 -6.58 10.83 -3.75
C GLY A 171 -7.68 9.81 -3.46
N LYS A 172 -7.79 8.76 -4.28
CA LYS A 172 -8.74 7.65 -4.04
C LYS A 172 -8.45 6.88 -2.75
N MET A 173 -7.18 6.71 -2.39
CA MET A 173 -6.80 6.07 -1.12
C MET A 173 -7.13 6.93 0.09
N ILE A 174 -6.93 8.25 0.01
CA ILE A 174 -7.30 9.19 1.07
C ILE A 174 -8.81 9.10 1.33
N ASP A 175 -9.65 9.16 0.28
CA ASP A 175 -11.09 9.02 0.42
C ASP A 175 -11.48 7.69 1.06
N ALA A 176 -10.86 6.58 0.63
CA ALA A 176 -11.15 5.26 1.16
C ALA A 176 -10.77 5.13 2.65
N VAL A 177 -9.60 5.65 3.06
CA VAL A 177 -9.16 5.60 4.47
C VAL A 177 -10.00 6.53 5.35
N ALA A 178 -10.31 7.74 4.86
CA ALA A 178 -11.11 8.71 5.61
C ALA A 178 -12.55 8.27 5.87
N GLN A 179 -13.09 7.36 5.05
CA GLN A 179 -14.44 6.80 5.20
C GLN A 179 -14.44 5.45 5.91
N ASP A 180 -13.30 4.80 6.04
CA ASP A 180 -13.20 3.47 6.65
C ASP A 180 -13.36 3.52 8.16
N VAL A 181 -14.26 2.70 8.69
CA VAL A 181 -14.60 2.61 10.12
C VAL A 181 -13.40 2.33 11.04
N TYR A 182 -12.35 1.70 10.52
CA TYR A 182 -11.14 1.39 11.27
C TYR A 182 -10.13 2.54 11.33
N TYR A 183 -10.26 3.55 10.47
CA TYR A 183 -9.27 4.61 10.32
C TYR A 183 -9.84 6.02 10.49
N LYS A 184 -11.14 6.23 10.21
CA LYS A 184 -11.76 7.57 10.12
C LYS A 184 -11.65 8.40 11.41
N ASP A 185 -11.67 7.76 12.57
CA ASP A 185 -11.64 8.42 13.88
C ASP A 185 -10.24 8.39 14.53
N GLU A 186 -9.24 7.82 13.83
CA GLU A 186 -7.87 7.73 14.31
C GLU A 186 -7.05 8.96 13.92
N PRO A 187 -6.30 9.57 14.85
CA PRO A 187 -5.42 10.69 14.52
C PRO A 187 -4.34 10.26 13.53
N GLN A 188 -4.20 10.98 12.40
CA GLN A 188 -3.34 10.60 11.28
C GLN A 188 -2.55 11.78 10.75
N ILE A 189 -1.28 11.56 10.37
CA ILE A 189 -0.47 12.50 9.60
C ILE A 189 -0.03 11.80 8.31
N TRP A 190 -0.41 12.37 7.18
CA TRP A 190 -0.09 11.85 5.84
C TRP A 190 1.18 12.49 5.31
N ILE A 191 2.10 11.68 4.79
CA ILE A 191 3.44 12.13 4.39
C ILE A 191 3.65 11.82 2.92
N PHE A 192 4.00 12.85 2.13
CA PHE A 192 4.15 12.74 0.69
C PHE A 192 5.50 13.29 0.23
N ASP A 193 6.07 12.61 -0.79
CA ASP A 193 7.26 13.11 -1.47
C ASP A 193 6.91 14.18 -2.51
N ARG A 194 7.97 14.77 -3.11
CA ARG A 194 7.93 15.89 -4.05
C ARG A 194 7.03 15.67 -5.27
N GLY A 195 6.77 14.42 -5.66
CA GLY A 195 5.91 14.08 -6.79
C GLY A 195 4.42 14.33 -6.57
N PHE A 196 3.95 14.28 -5.31
CA PHE A 196 2.52 14.31 -4.98
C PHE A 196 1.90 15.69 -4.79
N PRO A 197 2.57 16.73 -4.23
CA PRO A 197 1.92 17.98 -3.88
C PRO A 197 1.14 18.59 -5.06
N SER A 198 -0.14 18.83 -4.84
CA SER A 198 -1.06 19.53 -5.73
C SER A 198 -2.13 20.23 -4.89
N LEU A 199 -2.76 21.29 -5.44
CA LEU A 199 -3.85 21.96 -4.75
C LEU A 199 -5.03 21.03 -4.50
N SER A 200 -5.36 20.17 -5.47
CA SER A 200 -6.46 19.19 -5.33
C SER A 200 -6.20 18.17 -4.21
N LEU A 201 -4.96 17.68 -4.06
CA LEU A 201 -4.62 16.75 -3.00
C LEU A 201 -4.67 17.42 -1.62
N ILE A 202 -4.16 18.66 -1.50
CA ILE A 202 -4.24 19.44 -0.26
C ILE A 202 -5.69 19.73 0.10
N GLN A 203 -6.52 20.17 -0.86
CA GLN A 203 -7.95 20.40 -0.64
C GLN A 203 -8.62 19.15 -0.06
N LYS A 204 -8.41 17.99 -0.70
CA LYS A 204 -8.96 16.71 -0.26
C LYS A 204 -8.56 16.36 1.18
N LEU A 205 -7.29 16.53 1.54
CA LEU A 205 -6.82 16.28 2.91
C LEU A 205 -7.48 17.22 3.92
N LEU A 206 -7.66 18.49 3.56
CA LEU A 206 -8.32 19.49 4.43
C LEU A 206 -9.83 19.20 4.57
N GLU A 207 -10.52 18.81 3.50
CA GLU A 207 -11.93 18.41 3.52
C GLU A 207 -12.18 17.22 4.46
N HIS A 208 -11.28 16.25 4.45
CA HIS A 208 -11.30 15.13 5.39
C HIS A 208 -10.70 15.44 6.77
N ARG A 209 -10.27 16.69 7.03
CA ARG A 209 -9.63 17.13 8.29
C ARG A 209 -8.40 16.31 8.66
N LEU A 210 -7.64 15.90 7.65
CA LEU A 210 -6.42 15.13 7.82
C LEU A 210 -5.20 16.04 7.91
N TYR A 211 -4.25 15.67 8.75
CA TYR A 211 -2.96 16.34 8.83
C TYR A 211 -2.00 15.78 7.78
N PHE A 212 -1.09 16.63 7.33
CA PHE A 212 -0.10 16.22 6.34
C PHE A 212 1.26 16.91 6.49
N VAL A 213 2.29 16.28 5.97
CA VAL A 213 3.62 16.85 5.72
C VAL A 213 4.02 16.49 4.30
N MET A 214 4.31 17.49 3.45
CA MET A 214 4.67 17.29 2.05
C MET A 214 5.97 18.00 1.72
N ARG A 215 6.87 17.33 1.01
CA ARG A 215 8.00 17.95 0.36
C ARG A 215 7.55 18.59 -0.96
N VAL A 216 7.94 19.82 -1.22
CA VAL A 216 7.48 20.56 -2.40
C VAL A 216 8.63 20.92 -3.34
N SER A 217 8.34 20.89 -4.66
CA SER A 217 9.26 21.32 -5.70
C SER A 217 9.45 22.84 -5.71
N SER A 218 10.46 23.32 -6.45
CA SER A 218 10.70 24.74 -6.67
C SER A 218 9.62 25.42 -7.51
N SER A 219 8.83 24.66 -8.25
CA SER A 219 7.74 25.14 -9.12
C SER A 219 6.36 25.01 -8.48
N PHE A 220 6.24 24.62 -7.21
CA PHE A 220 4.96 24.41 -6.55
C PHE A 220 4.14 25.71 -6.52
N LEU A 221 3.79 26.34 -5.47
CA LEU A 221 2.98 27.56 -5.44
C LEU A 221 3.87 28.82 -5.42
N LYS A 222 3.40 29.93 -6.02
CA LYS A 222 4.13 31.22 -6.01
C LYS A 222 4.37 31.72 -4.58
N GLU A 223 3.43 31.49 -3.68
CA GLU A 223 3.50 31.86 -2.27
C GLU A 223 4.61 31.05 -1.54
N VAL A 224 4.71 29.75 -1.83
CA VAL A 224 5.77 28.88 -1.29
C VAL A 224 7.14 29.28 -1.88
N ASN A 225 7.18 29.66 -3.16
CA ASN A 225 8.42 30.17 -3.78
C ASN A 225 8.86 31.51 -3.20
N ALA A 226 7.93 32.40 -2.83
CA ALA A 226 8.24 33.61 -2.10
C ALA A 226 8.85 33.29 -0.72
N PHE A 227 8.29 32.31 0.00
CA PHE A 227 8.90 31.80 1.24
C PHE A 227 10.31 31.23 1.00
N ARG A 228 10.51 30.45 -0.06
CA ARG A 228 11.83 29.88 -0.41
C ARG A 228 12.91 30.95 -0.59
N LYS A 229 12.57 32.07 -1.18
CA LYS A 229 13.49 33.23 -1.38
C LYS A 229 13.66 34.11 -0.13
N SER A 230 12.81 33.92 0.89
CA SER A 230 12.85 34.71 2.13
C SER A 230 13.92 34.18 3.10
N LYS A 231 14.17 34.94 4.18
CA LYS A 231 15.03 34.54 5.30
C LYS A 231 14.28 33.69 6.36
N TYR A 232 12.99 33.48 6.20
CA TYR A 232 12.21 32.74 7.17
C TYR A 232 12.53 31.23 7.10
N VAL A 233 12.52 30.60 8.26
CA VAL A 233 12.77 29.16 8.40
C VAL A 233 11.49 28.38 8.73
N ASP A 234 10.47 29.08 9.23
CA ASP A 234 9.18 28.51 9.62
C ASP A 234 8.14 29.61 9.64
N ARG A 235 7.16 29.57 8.75
CA ARG A 235 6.14 30.60 8.59
C ARG A 235 4.84 30.03 8.05
N VAL A 236 3.73 30.51 8.56
CA VAL A 236 2.40 30.29 7.97
C VAL A 236 2.21 31.28 6.83
N ILE A 237 1.76 30.80 5.69
CA ILE A 237 1.40 31.59 4.51
C ILE A 237 -0.07 31.33 4.19
N HIS A 238 -0.76 32.37 3.78
CA HIS A 238 -2.15 32.27 3.34
C HIS A 238 -2.19 31.94 1.85
N ILE A 239 -2.96 30.92 1.47
CA ILE A 239 -3.20 30.50 0.09
C ILE A 239 -4.65 30.81 -0.24
N GLU A 240 -4.84 31.62 -1.26
CA GLU A 240 -6.14 31.91 -1.86
C GLU A 240 -6.06 31.65 -3.36
N TYR A 241 -7.09 31.06 -3.95
CA TYR A 241 -7.13 30.84 -5.39
C TYR A 241 -8.49 31.16 -5.99
N SER A 242 -8.43 31.83 -7.13
CA SER A 242 -9.59 32.16 -7.95
C SER A 242 -10.16 30.90 -8.62
N GLU A 243 -11.41 30.99 -9.10
CA GLU A 243 -12.03 29.91 -9.89
C GLU A 243 -11.17 29.46 -11.08
N HIS A 244 -10.54 30.39 -11.79
CA HIS A 244 -9.62 30.07 -12.87
C HIS A 244 -8.43 29.22 -12.41
N ARG A 245 -7.82 29.56 -11.27
CA ARG A 245 -6.71 28.78 -10.68
C ARG A 245 -7.20 27.42 -10.17
N ALA A 246 -8.42 27.35 -9.65
CA ALA A 246 -9.06 26.10 -9.23
C ALA A 246 -9.23 25.17 -10.42
N THR A 247 -9.81 25.64 -11.51
CA THR A 247 -10.00 24.85 -12.76
C THR A 247 -8.68 24.33 -13.33
N GLN A 248 -7.65 25.17 -13.40
CA GLN A 248 -6.32 24.75 -13.88
C GLN A 248 -5.65 23.68 -13.03
N ASN A 249 -5.98 23.58 -11.75
CA ASN A 249 -5.40 22.65 -10.80
C ASN A 249 -6.35 21.51 -10.44
N HIS A 250 -7.41 21.29 -11.18
CA HIS A 250 -8.42 20.25 -10.95
C HIS A 250 -9.00 20.28 -9.51
N VAL A 251 -9.17 21.48 -8.96
CA VAL A 251 -9.79 21.71 -7.66
C VAL A 251 -11.30 21.87 -7.85
N HIS A 252 -12.11 21.27 -6.99
CA HIS A 252 -13.56 21.43 -7.04
C HIS A 252 -13.95 22.87 -6.70
N SER A 253 -14.84 23.48 -7.50
CA SER A 253 -15.25 24.89 -7.36
C SER A 253 -16.01 25.18 -6.07
N ASP A 254 -16.68 24.20 -5.50
CA ASP A 254 -17.43 24.22 -4.26
C ASP A 254 -16.62 23.80 -3.02
N GLY A 255 -15.34 23.49 -3.19
CA GLY A 255 -14.44 23.13 -2.13
C GLY A 255 -13.77 24.31 -1.43
N ILE A 256 -12.75 24.00 -0.63
CA ILE A 256 -11.99 24.99 0.12
C ILE A 256 -11.20 25.89 -0.83
N SER A 257 -11.53 27.17 -0.91
CA SER A 257 -10.90 28.17 -1.79
C SER A 257 -9.76 28.95 -1.14
N GLN A 258 -9.64 28.89 0.18
CA GLN A 258 -8.59 29.54 0.96
C GLN A 258 -8.19 28.68 2.15
N PHE A 259 -6.91 28.64 2.45
CA PHE A 259 -6.38 27.92 3.61
C PHE A 259 -4.99 28.45 4.01
N ASP A 260 -4.63 28.21 5.26
CA ASP A 260 -3.30 28.48 5.76
C ASP A 260 -2.39 27.27 5.60
N LEU A 261 -1.17 27.54 5.12
CA LEU A 261 -0.15 26.52 4.88
C LEU A 261 1.12 26.91 5.62
N ARG A 262 1.56 26.10 6.55
CA ARG A 262 2.84 26.29 7.23
C ARG A 262 3.98 25.77 6.36
N CYS A 263 4.92 26.65 6.05
CA CYS A 263 6.16 26.32 5.33
C CYS A 263 7.31 26.20 6.32
N VAL A 264 8.02 25.08 6.27
CA VAL A 264 9.16 24.79 7.14
C VAL A 264 10.38 24.49 6.27
N ARG A 265 11.45 25.27 6.47
CA ARG A 265 12.75 25.05 5.81
C ARG A 265 13.56 24.05 6.62
N VAL A 266 13.99 22.97 6.00
CA VAL A 266 14.87 21.96 6.60
C VAL A 266 16.14 21.84 5.78
N LYS A 267 17.28 21.68 6.45
CA LYS A 267 18.57 21.40 5.78
C LYS A 267 18.78 19.90 5.65
N LEU A 268 19.11 19.49 4.44
CA LEU A 268 19.59 18.15 4.16
C LEU A 268 21.03 17.96 4.63
N PRO A 269 21.47 16.71 4.80
CA PRO A 269 22.89 16.41 5.05
C PRO A 269 23.83 16.96 3.95
N SER A 270 23.34 17.11 2.72
CA SER A 270 24.05 17.73 1.60
C SER A 270 24.26 19.24 1.74
N GLY A 271 23.63 19.89 2.73
CA GLY A 271 23.62 21.34 2.91
C GLY A 271 22.52 22.07 2.14
N GLU A 272 21.80 21.41 1.25
CA GLU A 272 20.69 21.98 0.50
C GLU A 272 19.47 22.23 1.39
N ASP A 273 18.74 23.29 1.08
CA ASP A 273 17.48 23.62 1.75
C ASP A 273 16.30 22.94 1.05
N GLU A 274 15.53 22.16 1.82
CA GLU A 274 14.23 21.67 1.42
C GLU A 274 13.09 22.43 2.09
N ILE A 275 11.98 22.55 1.37
CA ILE A 275 10.75 23.14 1.92
C ILE A 275 9.73 22.03 2.12
N LEU A 276 9.29 21.93 3.36
CA LEU A 276 8.15 21.10 3.75
C LEU A 276 6.95 22.01 3.97
N VAL A 277 5.78 21.55 3.52
CA VAL A 277 4.50 22.22 3.76
C VAL A 277 3.60 21.34 4.59
N THR A 278 2.83 21.95 5.50
CA THR A 278 2.00 21.21 6.45
C THR A 278 0.85 22.08 6.98
N ASN A 279 -0.21 21.46 7.49
CA ASN A 279 -1.26 22.10 8.29
C ASN A 279 -1.12 21.83 9.80
N LEU A 280 -0.03 21.21 10.25
CA LEU A 280 0.26 20.97 11.66
C LEU A 280 0.62 22.28 12.38
N ASP A 281 0.03 22.52 13.56
CA ASP A 281 0.31 23.69 14.37
C ASP A 281 1.76 23.69 14.91
N ARG A 282 2.34 24.90 15.07
CA ARG A 282 3.72 25.06 15.55
C ARG A 282 3.88 24.74 17.03
N LYS A 283 2.84 24.94 17.84
CA LYS A 283 2.91 24.70 19.29
C LYS A 283 2.98 23.21 19.57
N ASP A 284 2.15 22.42 18.86
CA ASP A 284 2.06 20.98 19.05
C ASP A 284 3.17 20.24 18.31
N PHE A 285 3.58 20.78 17.15
CA PHE A 285 4.62 20.19 16.29
C PHE A 285 5.69 21.22 15.94
N PRO A 286 6.70 21.42 16.81
CA PRO A 286 7.84 22.30 16.50
C PRO A 286 8.59 21.83 15.25
N LYS A 287 9.39 22.70 14.66
CA LYS A 287 10.16 22.43 13.42
C LYS A 287 10.94 21.11 13.43
N ARG A 288 11.50 20.72 14.60
CA ARG A 288 12.24 19.45 14.77
C ARG A 288 11.35 18.24 14.48
N ASP A 289 10.08 18.29 14.91
CA ASP A 289 9.14 17.20 14.74
C ASP A 289 8.70 17.08 13.27
N ILE A 290 8.48 18.20 12.59
CA ILE A 290 8.20 18.22 11.14
C ILE A 290 9.36 17.59 10.35
N LYS A 291 10.61 17.91 10.72
CA LYS A 291 11.80 17.31 10.12
C LYS A 291 11.86 15.81 10.38
N GLU A 292 11.58 15.39 11.61
CA GLU A 292 11.59 13.98 12.00
C GLU A 292 10.49 13.18 11.31
N ILE A 293 9.24 13.67 11.30
CA ILE A 293 8.12 13.06 10.59
C ILE A 293 8.49 12.84 9.13
N TYR A 294 9.04 13.85 8.45
CA TYR A 294 9.41 13.70 7.04
C TYR A 294 10.58 12.72 6.85
N ARG A 295 11.56 12.71 7.74
CA ARG A 295 12.67 11.73 7.71
C ARG A 295 12.16 10.29 7.77
N LEU A 296 11.14 10.04 8.59
CA LEU A 296 10.54 8.71 8.74
C LEU A 296 9.83 8.21 7.47
N ARG A 297 9.47 9.11 6.52
CA ARG A 297 8.90 8.73 5.22
C ARG A 297 9.70 7.62 4.50
N TRP A 298 11.01 7.63 4.66
CA TRP A 298 11.89 6.61 4.06
C TRP A 298 11.49 5.16 4.40
N GLY A 299 10.70 4.97 5.45
CA GLY A 299 10.16 3.66 5.84
C GLY A 299 9.36 2.97 4.74
N ILE A 300 8.61 3.71 3.90
CA ILE A 300 7.85 3.10 2.79
C ILE A 300 8.78 2.57 1.68
N GLU A 301 9.87 3.28 1.38
CA GLU A 301 10.86 2.81 0.40
C GLU A 301 11.51 1.50 0.87
N THR A 302 11.76 1.39 2.17
CA THR A 302 12.20 0.14 2.79
C THR A 302 11.15 -0.95 2.65
N GLY A 303 9.87 -0.66 2.92
CA GLY A 303 8.76 -1.59 2.72
C GLY A 303 8.69 -2.11 1.28
N PHE A 304 8.80 -1.22 0.29
CA PHE A 304 8.86 -1.63 -1.13
C PHE A 304 10.09 -2.47 -1.47
N ASN A 305 11.24 -2.14 -0.88
CA ASN A 305 12.45 -2.94 -1.07
C ASN A 305 12.27 -4.37 -0.57
N TYR A 306 11.59 -4.55 0.57
CA TYR A 306 11.23 -5.89 1.06
C TYR A 306 10.20 -6.59 0.19
N LEU A 307 9.17 -5.90 -0.31
CA LEU A 307 8.22 -6.48 -1.26
C LEU A 307 8.93 -7.01 -2.50
N LYS A 308 9.93 -6.29 -3.01
CA LYS A 308 10.70 -6.70 -4.19
C LYS A 308 11.64 -7.87 -3.91
N ASN A 309 12.44 -7.79 -2.86
CA ASN A 309 13.56 -8.70 -2.64
C ASN A 309 13.26 -9.90 -1.73
N ALA A 310 12.31 -9.79 -0.82
CA ALA A 310 11.95 -10.85 0.11
C ALA A 310 10.61 -11.51 -0.21
N VAL A 311 9.64 -10.74 -0.72
CA VAL A 311 8.32 -11.24 -1.12
C VAL A 311 8.23 -11.44 -2.64
N PHE A 312 9.20 -10.92 -3.39
CA PHE A 312 9.32 -11.08 -4.85
C PHE A 312 8.08 -10.60 -5.62
N VAL A 313 7.52 -9.46 -5.25
CA VAL A 313 6.27 -8.94 -5.82
C VAL A 313 6.29 -8.79 -7.35
N GLU A 314 7.47 -8.65 -7.96
CA GLU A 314 7.66 -8.55 -9.41
C GLU A 314 7.80 -9.93 -10.10
N GLU A 315 7.89 -11.03 -9.34
CA GLU A 315 7.95 -12.39 -9.86
C GLU A 315 6.53 -12.99 -9.94
N PHE A 316 5.77 -12.55 -10.92
CA PHE A 316 4.40 -13.01 -11.11
C PHE A 316 4.32 -14.47 -11.56
N VAL A 317 3.46 -15.24 -10.89
CA VAL A 317 3.12 -16.62 -11.28
C VAL A 317 2.08 -16.63 -12.40
N SER A 318 1.21 -15.64 -12.39
CA SER A 318 0.11 -15.50 -13.34
C SER A 318 0.51 -14.72 -14.60
N LYS A 319 -0.24 -14.94 -15.67
CA LYS A 319 -0.08 -14.24 -16.96
C LYS A 319 -1.35 -13.48 -17.37
N THR A 320 -2.41 -13.55 -16.58
CA THR A 320 -3.67 -12.84 -16.82
C THR A 320 -3.79 -11.65 -15.89
N GLU A 321 -4.45 -10.57 -16.31
CA GLU A 321 -4.65 -9.38 -15.49
C GLU A 321 -5.21 -9.72 -14.10
N ASN A 322 -6.28 -10.50 -14.05
CA ASN A 322 -6.87 -10.90 -12.78
C ASN A 322 -5.87 -11.64 -11.87
N GLY A 323 -5.09 -12.56 -12.44
CA GLY A 323 -4.11 -13.33 -11.69
C GLY A 323 -2.91 -12.47 -11.24
N LEU A 324 -2.45 -11.52 -12.05
CA LEU A 324 -1.38 -10.58 -11.72
C LEU A 324 -1.77 -9.67 -10.56
N ALA A 325 -2.99 -9.14 -10.59
CA ALA A 325 -3.51 -8.35 -9.48
C ALA A 325 -3.70 -9.19 -8.21
N GLN A 326 -4.11 -10.47 -8.33
CA GLN A 326 -4.14 -11.40 -7.18
C GLN A 326 -2.73 -11.57 -6.60
N ASP A 327 -1.71 -11.85 -7.44
CA ASP A 327 -0.32 -12.02 -7.00
C ASP A 327 0.19 -10.79 -6.26
N TYR A 328 -0.15 -9.59 -6.75
CA TYR A 328 0.22 -8.33 -6.12
C TYR A 328 -0.38 -8.18 -4.71
N PHE A 329 -1.70 -8.32 -4.57
CA PHE A 329 -2.36 -8.17 -3.26
C PHE A 329 -1.99 -9.28 -2.27
N VAL A 330 -1.75 -10.50 -2.75
CA VAL A 330 -1.19 -11.58 -1.93
C VAL A 330 0.20 -11.22 -1.41
N SER A 331 1.04 -10.58 -2.23
CA SER A 331 2.38 -10.15 -1.77
C SER A 331 2.29 -9.12 -0.64
N LEU A 332 1.37 -8.16 -0.71
CA LEU A 332 1.11 -7.20 0.38
C LEU A 332 0.59 -7.89 1.65
N LEU A 333 -0.34 -8.83 1.48
CA LEU A 333 -0.90 -9.61 2.60
C LEU A 333 0.18 -10.45 3.29
N VAL A 334 1.03 -11.13 2.53
CA VAL A 334 2.16 -11.93 3.05
C VAL A 334 3.18 -11.04 3.77
N TYR A 335 3.50 -9.86 3.20
CA TYR A 335 4.35 -8.87 3.85
C TYR A 335 3.80 -8.48 5.24
N ASN A 336 2.53 -8.08 5.31
CA ASN A 336 1.89 -7.68 6.57
C ASN A 336 1.85 -8.83 7.57
N PHE A 337 1.60 -10.06 7.12
CA PHE A 337 1.64 -11.25 7.97
C PHE A 337 3.04 -11.49 8.55
N ALA A 338 4.08 -11.41 7.72
CA ALA A 338 5.46 -11.52 8.18
C ALA A 338 5.82 -10.45 9.21
N THR A 339 5.39 -9.20 8.99
CA THR A 339 5.58 -8.10 9.97
C THR A 339 4.91 -8.40 11.31
N CYS A 340 3.67 -8.93 11.29
CA CYS A 340 2.97 -9.32 12.52
C CYS A 340 3.71 -10.42 13.29
N ILE A 341 4.25 -11.42 12.60
CA ILE A 341 5.04 -12.49 13.22
C ILE A 341 6.31 -11.92 13.86
N CYS A 342 7.07 -11.12 13.10
CA CYS A 342 8.32 -10.52 13.60
C CYS A 342 8.08 -9.64 14.83
N GLY A 343 7.02 -8.82 14.79
CA GLY A 343 6.64 -7.98 15.94
C GLY A 343 6.26 -8.79 17.18
N SER A 344 5.64 -9.95 17.00
CA SER A 344 5.26 -10.83 18.12
C SER A 344 6.41 -11.66 18.68
N MET A 345 7.37 -12.05 17.85
CA MET A 345 8.51 -12.88 18.26
C MET A 345 9.65 -12.06 18.90
N TYR A 346 9.81 -10.81 18.47
CA TYR A 346 10.92 -9.94 18.90
C TYR A 346 10.44 -8.58 19.41
N PRO A 347 9.62 -8.54 20.48
CA PRO A 347 9.04 -7.27 20.96
C PRO A 347 10.11 -6.30 21.51
N ASN A 348 11.30 -6.79 21.91
CA ASN A 348 12.31 -6.04 22.66
C ASN A 348 13.67 -5.90 21.96
N ILE A 349 13.80 -6.18 20.66
CA ILE A 349 15.07 -5.91 19.98
C ILE A 349 15.18 -4.40 19.77
N PRO A 350 16.16 -3.71 20.40
CA PRO A 350 16.36 -2.29 20.17
C PRO A 350 16.73 -2.05 18.71
N LYS A 351 16.04 -1.09 18.06
CA LYS A 351 16.46 -0.61 16.74
C LYS A 351 17.85 -0.01 16.90
N LYS A 352 18.85 -0.48 16.14
CA LYS A 352 20.14 0.22 16.04
C LYS A 352 19.87 1.63 15.54
N GLU A 353 20.33 2.64 16.27
CA GLU A 353 20.02 4.08 16.05
C GLU A 353 20.37 4.61 14.64
N ASN A 354 21.06 3.86 13.80
CA ASN A 354 21.54 4.29 12.48
C ASN A 354 21.08 3.45 11.28
N THR A 355 20.19 2.48 11.47
CA THR A 355 19.56 1.77 10.35
C THR A 355 18.06 1.79 10.57
N SER A 356 17.34 2.48 9.69
CA SER A 356 15.88 2.52 9.64
C SER A 356 15.25 1.17 9.25
N THR A 357 16.00 0.08 9.44
CA THR A 357 15.62 -1.24 8.98
C THR A 357 16.07 -2.30 9.98
N ARG A 358 15.13 -3.01 10.57
CA ARG A 358 15.39 -4.41 10.89
C ARG A 358 15.56 -5.10 9.55
N SER A 359 16.73 -5.63 9.27
CA SER A 359 16.89 -6.47 8.09
C SER A 359 16.06 -7.75 8.32
N ILE A 360 15.05 -7.97 7.47
CA ILE A 360 14.41 -9.30 7.31
C ILE A 360 15.49 -10.35 6.95
N GLU A 361 16.68 -9.91 6.53
CA GLU A 361 17.88 -10.73 6.35
C GLU A 361 18.28 -11.54 7.59
N GLU A 362 17.86 -11.14 8.81
CA GLU A 362 18.07 -11.92 10.03
C GLU A 362 16.95 -12.94 10.30
N LEU A 363 15.91 -13.00 9.44
CA LEU A 363 14.93 -14.06 9.51
C LEU A 363 15.57 -15.34 8.93
N PRO A 364 15.53 -16.47 9.65
CA PRO A 364 16.00 -17.72 9.08
C PRO A 364 15.26 -18.02 7.78
N VAL A 365 15.99 -18.45 6.75
CA VAL A 365 15.53 -18.75 5.38
C VAL A 365 14.31 -19.71 5.34
N SER A 366 13.93 -20.31 6.47
CA SER A 366 12.76 -21.18 6.61
C SER A 366 11.39 -20.50 6.48
N TYR A 367 11.30 -19.18 6.45
CA TYR A 367 10.00 -18.47 6.32
C TYR A 367 9.49 -18.35 4.88
N THR A 368 10.27 -18.76 3.89
CA THR A 368 9.76 -18.96 2.51
C THR A 368 8.79 -20.15 2.41
N HIS A 369 8.66 -20.94 3.47
CA HIS A 369 7.72 -22.05 3.59
C HIS A 369 6.73 -21.76 4.70
N LEU A 370 5.74 -20.89 4.45
CA LEU A 370 4.53 -20.81 5.25
C LEU A 370 3.77 -22.15 5.14
N THR A 371 4.22 -23.16 5.88
CA THR A 371 3.36 -24.28 6.20
C THR A 371 2.28 -23.73 7.13
N LEU A 372 1.05 -23.64 6.62
CA LEU A 372 -0.12 -23.36 7.44
C LEU A 372 -0.14 -24.36 8.61
N PRO A 373 -0.35 -23.92 9.85
CA PRO A 373 -0.44 -24.84 10.99
C PRO A 373 -1.60 -25.81 10.75
N THR A 374 -1.34 -27.08 10.89
CA THR A 374 -2.31 -28.19 10.94
C THR A 374 -3.30 -28.00 12.08
#